data_2842076aa888a36969d62f03f12410a4
#
_entry.id   2842076aa888a36969d62f03f12410a4
#
_cell.length_a   1.000
_cell.length_b   1.000
_cell.length_c   1.000
_cell.angle_alpha   90.00
_cell.angle_beta   90.00
_cell.angle_gamma   90.00
#
_symmetry.space_group_name_H-M   'P 1'
#
loop_
_entity.id
_entity.type
_entity.pdbx_description
1 polymer ?
#
loop_
_entity_poly.entity_id
_entity_poly.type
_entity_poly.pdbx_seq_one_letter_code
_entity_poly.pdbx_strand_id
1 'polypeptide(L)'
;MKLTAASVLLAGSLLLSSLFSAQEAQNYLANNTVLIIRHSEKPDTGTGLNAAGETRARLYTKYFLPFQEEGLSIQVDSLYAGADSKNSMRPRLTLEPLSKSSGMPLHSDIGTKDSDSLIQKLKTEPHGQHPLIAWRHGEIPSLLRAFGASPEKLLPNGQWPDEIFDWVIILNIGPDGQLTSAKRIHQSLKLTGSTP
;
A
#
# COMPACT_ATOMS: atom_id res chain seq x y z
N MET A 1 78.27 -46.26 1.03
CA MET A 1 77.67 -45.03 1.53
C MET A 1 76.39 -44.80 0.74
N LYS A 2 75.23 -45.01 1.35
CA LYS A 2 73.87 -44.82 0.73
C LYS A 2 73.26 -43.60 1.43
N LEU A 3 73.01 -42.53 0.71
CA LEU A 3 72.21 -41.41 1.16
C LEU A 3 70.73 -41.70 0.86
N THR A 4 69.93 -41.69 1.89
CA THR A 4 68.48 -41.70 1.79
C THR A 4 67.94 -40.28 1.83
N ALA A 5 67.27 -39.89 0.76
CA ALA A 5 66.52 -38.60 0.68
C ALA A 5 65.14 -38.76 1.34
N ALA A 6 64.85 -37.96 2.33
CA ALA A 6 63.53 -37.88 2.95
C ALA A 6 62.69 -36.81 2.22
N SER A 7 61.57 -37.28 1.62
CA SER A 7 60.59 -36.39 1.01
C SER A 7 59.59 -35.89 2.06
N VAL A 8 59.56 -34.58 2.27
CA VAL A 8 58.55 -33.94 3.11
C VAL A 8 57.35 -33.55 2.24
N LEU A 9 56.23 -34.23 2.48
CA LEU A 9 54.92 -33.90 1.88
C LEU A 9 54.28 -32.77 2.69
N LEU A 10 54.20 -31.57 2.10
CA LEU A 10 53.47 -30.41 2.65
C LEU A 10 51.99 -30.53 2.24
N ALA A 11 51.14 -30.94 3.16
CA ALA A 11 49.68 -30.97 2.96
C ALA A 11 49.13 -29.54 3.17
N GLY A 12 48.87 -28.86 2.06
CA GLY A 12 48.20 -27.57 2.08
C GLY A 12 46.67 -27.74 2.23
N SER A 13 46.14 -27.52 3.42
CA SER A 13 44.69 -27.44 3.67
C SER A 13 44.16 -26.12 3.09
N LEU A 14 43.52 -26.20 1.92
CA LEU A 14 42.68 -25.12 1.40
C LEU A 14 41.39 -25.05 2.25
N LEU A 15 41.32 -24.13 3.18
CA LEU A 15 40.08 -23.67 3.83
C LEU A 15 39.32 -22.85 2.81
N LEU A 16 38.37 -23.49 2.08
CA LEU A 16 37.33 -22.80 1.36
C LEU A 16 36.36 -22.20 2.40
N SER A 17 36.61 -20.96 2.78
CA SER A 17 35.63 -20.14 3.49
C SER A 17 34.53 -19.81 2.51
N SER A 18 33.44 -20.58 2.50
CA SER A 18 32.21 -20.23 1.80
C SER A 18 31.63 -18.98 2.47
N LEU A 19 31.86 -17.83 1.86
CA LEU A 19 31.14 -16.60 2.18
C LEU A 19 29.68 -16.81 1.76
N PHE A 20 28.88 -17.34 2.67
CA PHE A 20 27.44 -17.24 2.59
C PHE A 20 27.12 -15.74 2.80
N SER A 21 27.06 -14.98 1.72
CA SER A 21 26.42 -13.67 1.70
C SER A 21 24.94 -13.96 1.92
N ALA A 22 24.45 -13.72 3.14
CA ALA A 22 23.01 -13.69 3.37
C ALA A 22 22.47 -12.55 2.51
N GLN A 23 21.83 -12.88 1.40
CA GLN A 23 21.12 -11.91 0.58
C GLN A 23 19.97 -11.39 1.45
N GLU A 24 20.08 -10.15 1.93
CA GLU A 24 18.97 -9.52 2.63
C GLU A 24 17.73 -9.58 1.71
N ALA A 25 16.65 -10.15 2.22
CA ALA A 25 15.41 -10.24 1.47
C ALA A 25 14.97 -8.82 1.08
N GLN A 26 14.78 -8.58 -0.21
CA GLN A 26 14.39 -7.28 -0.73
C GLN A 26 13.05 -6.86 -0.10
N ASN A 27 13.03 -5.70 0.53
CA ASN A 27 11.82 -5.08 1.07
C ASN A 27 11.27 -4.09 0.04
N TYR A 28 10.25 -4.50 -0.73
CA TYR A 28 9.66 -3.66 -1.76
C TYR A 28 8.88 -2.46 -1.21
N LEU A 29 8.50 -2.47 0.07
CA LEU A 29 7.86 -1.34 0.73
C LEU A 29 8.85 -0.21 1.10
N ALA A 30 10.17 -0.46 1.07
CA ALA A 30 11.17 0.56 1.36
C ALA A 30 11.11 1.74 0.37
N ASN A 31 11.27 2.96 0.89
CA ASN A 31 11.20 4.22 0.12
C ASN A 31 9.87 4.48 -0.60
N ASN A 32 8.77 3.93 -0.09
CA ASN A 32 7.46 4.12 -0.67
C ASN A 32 6.74 5.36 -0.11
N THR A 33 5.87 5.95 -0.92
CA THR A 33 4.81 6.87 -0.47
C THR A 33 3.46 6.21 -0.71
N VAL A 34 2.83 5.74 0.36
CA VAL A 34 1.56 5.01 0.31
C VAL A 34 0.39 5.99 0.49
N LEU A 35 -0.58 5.93 -0.41
CA LEU A 35 -1.83 6.68 -0.33
C LEU A 35 -2.96 5.75 0.14
N ILE A 36 -3.67 6.13 1.19
CA ILE A 36 -4.82 5.36 1.70
C ILE A 36 -6.08 6.22 1.62
N ILE A 37 -7.11 5.67 1.00
CA ILE A 37 -8.47 6.23 0.94
C ILE A 37 -9.47 5.22 1.48
N ARG A 38 -10.61 5.71 1.95
CA ARG A 38 -11.76 4.83 2.13
C ARG A 38 -12.44 4.56 0.78
N HIS A 39 -13.23 3.49 0.70
CA HIS A 39 -14.14 3.30 -0.43
C HIS A 39 -15.08 4.50 -0.61
N SER A 40 -15.51 4.74 -1.83
CA SER A 40 -16.47 5.80 -2.19
C SER A 40 -17.87 5.58 -1.57
N GLU A 41 -18.76 6.54 -1.76
CA GLU A 41 -20.06 6.63 -1.12
C GLU A 41 -20.92 5.38 -1.35
N LYS A 42 -21.61 4.97 -0.29
CA LYS A 42 -22.44 3.76 -0.25
C LYS A 42 -23.94 4.12 -0.33
N PRO A 43 -24.79 3.26 -0.92
CA PRO A 43 -26.22 3.36 -0.74
C PRO A 43 -26.63 2.92 0.68
N ASP A 44 -27.85 3.21 1.09
CA ASP A 44 -28.41 2.74 2.37
C ASP A 44 -28.45 1.21 2.44
N THR A 45 -28.71 0.56 1.31
CA THR A 45 -28.75 -0.90 1.17
C THR A 45 -27.91 -1.37 0.00
N GLY A 46 -27.40 -2.60 0.10
CA GLY A 46 -26.59 -3.23 -0.96
C GLY A 46 -25.09 -3.15 -0.73
N THR A 47 -24.34 -3.77 -1.64
CA THR A 47 -22.90 -4.00 -1.52
C THR A 47 -22.06 -3.06 -2.37
N GLY A 48 -22.68 -2.33 -3.30
CA GLY A 48 -22.03 -1.46 -4.28
C GLY A 48 -21.85 -0.01 -3.83
N LEU A 49 -21.57 0.87 -4.79
CA LEU A 49 -21.51 2.32 -4.63
C LEU A 49 -22.89 2.92 -4.97
N ASN A 50 -23.18 4.10 -4.41
CA ASN A 50 -24.28 4.93 -4.89
C ASN A 50 -23.83 5.85 -6.04
N ALA A 51 -24.72 6.66 -6.62
CA ALA A 51 -24.41 7.53 -7.75
C ALA A 51 -23.27 8.54 -7.46
N ALA A 52 -23.19 9.06 -6.23
CA ALA A 52 -22.09 9.94 -5.81
C ALA A 52 -20.77 9.17 -5.76
N GLY A 53 -20.78 7.96 -5.19
CA GLY A 53 -19.61 7.08 -5.11
C GLY A 53 -19.12 6.65 -6.50
N GLU A 54 -20.01 6.34 -7.42
CA GLU A 54 -19.63 6.05 -8.81
C GLU A 54 -19.00 7.28 -9.49
N THR A 55 -19.53 8.47 -9.21
CA THR A 55 -18.97 9.72 -9.74
C THR A 55 -17.58 9.96 -9.18
N ARG A 56 -17.38 9.81 -7.85
CA ARG A 56 -16.06 9.91 -7.22
C ARG A 56 -15.08 8.91 -7.82
N ALA A 57 -15.47 7.64 -7.95
CA ALA A 57 -14.63 6.60 -8.56
C ALA A 57 -14.20 6.95 -10.00
N ARG A 58 -15.10 7.51 -10.80
CA ARG A 58 -14.76 8.01 -12.15
C ARG A 58 -13.77 9.19 -12.10
N LEU A 59 -13.96 10.14 -11.19
CA LEU A 59 -13.07 11.29 -11.06
C LEU A 59 -11.66 10.89 -10.61
N TYR A 60 -11.49 9.82 -9.88
CA TYR A 60 -10.19 9.29 -9.48
C TYR A 60 -9.29 8.91 -10.67
N THR A 61 -9.86 8.64 -11.84
CA THR A 61 -9.09 8.39 -13.08
C THR A 61 -8.19 9.55 -13.49
N LYS A 62 -8.51 10.77 -13.04
CA LYS A 62 -7.71 11.98 -13.28
C LYS A 62 -7.04 12.50 -12.01
N TYR A 63 -7.69 12.32 -10.85
CA TYR A 63 -7.24 12.88 -9.59
C TYR A 63 -5.94 12.24 -9.07
N PHE A 64 -5.73 10.95 -9.32
CA PHE A 64 -4.53 10.22 -8.89
C PHE A 64 -3.45 10.06 -9.96
N LEU A 65 -3.60 10.68 -11.15
CA LEU A 65 -2.68 10.51 -12.28
C LEU A 65 -2.32 11.85 -12.96
N PRO A 66 -1.47 12.70 -12.33
CA PRO A 66 -0.85 12.57 -11.01
C PRO A 66 -1.72 13.07 -9.86
N PHE A 67 -1.51 12.55 -8.65
CA PHE A 67 -2.05 13.12 -7.43
C PHE A 67 -1.30 14.42 -7.08
N GLN A 68 -2.04 15.53 -7.02
CA GLN A 68 -1.47 16.86 -6.78
C GLN A 68 -2.25 17.56 -5.67
N GLU A 69 -1.71 17.56 -4.46
CA GLU A 69 -2.30 18.20 -3.29
C GLU A 69 -1.20 18.74 -2.37
N GLU A 70 -1.45 19.89 -1.77
CA GLU A 70 -0.55 20.52 -0.77
C GLU A 70 0.93 20.59 -1.20
N GLY A 71 1.19 20.88 -2.48
CA GLY A 71 2.55 20.97 -3.05
C GLY A 71 3.19 19.60 -3.35
N LEU A 72 2.50 18.50 -3.14
CA LEU A 72 2.94 17.17 -3.55
C LEU A 72 2.55 16.90 -5.01
N SER A 73 3.41 16.18 -5.73
CA SER A 73 3.09 15.61 -7.05
C SER A 73 3.53 14.15 -7.03
N ILE A 74 2.56 13.22 -6.97
CA ILE A 74 2.80 11.78 -6.83
C ILE A 74 2.11 11.07 -7.98
N GLN A 75 2.87 10.33 -8.76
CA GLN A 75 2.33 9.44 -9.79
C GLN A 75 1.99 8.11 -9.13
N VAL A 76 0.72 7.83 -8.92
CA VAL A 76 0.28 6.49 -8.47
C VAL A 76 0.68 5.46 -9.52
N ASP A 77 1.26 4.35 -9.08
CA ASP A 77 1.85 3.32 -9.93
C ASP A 77 1.42 1.89 -9.59
N SER A 78 0.67 1.70 -8.50
CA SER A 78 0.08 0.42 -8.13
C SER A 78 -1.23 0.60 -7.35
N LEU A 79 -2.17 -0.34 -7.52
CA LEU A 79 -3.53 -0.24 -6.99
C LEU A 79 -3.88 -1.46 -6.13
N TYR A 80 -4.34 -1.17 -4.90
CA TYR A 80 -4.79 -2.18 -3.95
C TYR A 80 -6.18 -1.84 -3.42
N ALA A 81 -7.02 -2.84 -3.28
CA ALA A 81 -8.35 -2.68 -2.68
C ALA A 81 -8.68 -3.86 -1.78
N GLY A 82 -9.43 -3.62 -0.73
CA GLY A 82 -9.98 -4.72 0.04
C GLY A 82 -10.84 -5.64 -0.78
N ALA A 83 -10.67 -6.94 -0.60
CA ALA A 83 -11.38 -7.99 -1.33
C ALA A 83 -12.91 -7.86 -1.18
N ASP A 84 -13.61 -8.30 -2.20
CA ASP A 84 -15.06 -8.40 -2.18
C ASP A 84 -15.52 -9.36 -1.08
N SER A 85 -16.62 -9.01 -0.44
CA SER A 85 -17.28 -9.81 0.58
C SER A 85 -18.79 -9.86 0.33
N LYS A 86 -19.49 -10.75 1.04
CA LYS A 86 -20.97 -10.78 0.99
C LYS A 86 -21.62 -9.44 1.36
N ASN A 87 -20.89 -8.55 2.06
CA ASN A 87 -21.44 -7.30 2.57
C ASN A 87 -20.90 -6.07 1.83
N SER A 88 -19.85 -6.19 1.00
CA SER A 88 -19.23 -5.03 0.34
C SER A 88 -18.31 -5.43 -0.80
N MET A 89 -18.47 -4.76 -1.94
CA MET A 89 -17.55 -4.74 -3.08
C MET A 89 -16.93 -3.33 -3.26
N ARG A 90 -17.24 -2.42 -2.34
CA ARG A 90 -16.98 -0.98 -2.50
C ARG A 90 -15.52 -0.61 -2.65
N PRO A 91 -14.54 -1.18 -1.90
CA PRO A 91 -13.13 -0.84 -2.09
C PRO A 91 -12.67 -1.11 -3.53
N ARG A 92 -12.98 -2.28 -4.07
CA ARG A 92 -12.66 -2.63 -5.46
C ARG A 92 -13.35 -1.70 -6.45
N LEU A 93 -14.67 -1.50 -6.31
CA LEU A 93 -15.45 -0.63 -7.21
C LEU A 93 -14.98 0.82 -7.19
N THR A 94 -14.36 1.29 -6.10
CA THR A 94 -13.78 2.63 -6.00
C THR A 94 -12.58 2.82 -6.93
N LEU A 95 -11.73 1.80 -7.09
CA LEU A 95 -10.52 1.89 -7.91
C LEU A 95 -10.65 1.23 -9.29
N GLU A 96 -11.71 0.48 -9.54
CA GLU A 96 -11.90 -0.20 -10.83
C GLU A 96 -11.90 0.74 -12.05
N PRO A 97 -12.55 1.93 -12.03
CA PRO A 97 -12.46 2.86 -13.14
C PRO A 97 -11.02 3.37 -13.38
N LEU A 98 -10.27 3.64 -12.30
CA LEU A 98 -8.86 4.05 -12.40
C LEU A 98 -8.00 2.93 -12.99
N SER A 99 -8.15 1.69 -12.51
CA SER A 99 -7.47 0.52 -13.06
C SER A 99 -7.74 0.35 -14.56
N LYS A 100 -9.01 0.40 -14.97
CA LYS A 100 -9.42 0.26 -16.38
C LYS A 100 -8.86 1.37 -17.27
N SER A 101 -8.83 2.62 -16.79
CA SER A 101 -8.36 3.76 -17.57
C SER A 101 -6.84 3.85 -17.68
N SER A 102 -6.11 3.42 -16.67
CA SER A 102 -4.65 3.48 -16.62
C SER A 102 -3.96 2.21 -17.13
N GLY A 103 -4.68 1.08 -17.17
CA GLY A 103 -4.12 -0.24 -17.43
C GLY A 103 -3.37 -0.85 -16.23
N MET A 104 -3.33 -0.19 -15.08
CA MET A 104 -2.72 -0.73 -13.87
C MET A 104 -3.54 -1.89 -13.31
N PRO A 105 -2.93 -3.04 -12.99
CA PRO A 105 -3.62 -4.12 -12.31
C PRO A 105 -4.19 -3.66 -10.96
N LEU A 106 -5.39 -4.11 -10.63
CA LEU A 106 -6.02 -3.89 -9.33
C LEU A 106 -5.93 -5.15 -8.49
N HIS A 107 -5.11 -5.11 -7.44
CA HIS A 107 -4.98 -6.19 -6.46
C HIS A 107 -6.11 -6.08 -5.43
N SER A 108 -7.01 -7.06 -5.40
CA SER A 108 -8.18 -7.06 -4.50
C SER A 108 -8.48 -8.46 -3.94
N ASP A 109 -7.44 -9.14 -3.55
CA ASP A 109 -7.44 -10.53 -3.05
C ASP A 109 -7.39 -10.63 -1.52
N ILE A 110 -7.08 -9.53 -0.81
CA ILE A 110 -6.92 -9.50 0.66
C ILE A 110 -8.13 -8.86 1.32
N GLY A 111 -8.71 -9.55 2.30
CA GLY A 111 -9.85 -9.07 3.07
C GLY A 111 -9.49 -7.86 3.95
N THR A 112 -10.41 -6.89 4.09
CA THR A 112 -10.12 -5.64 4.82
C THR A 112 -9.80 -5.83 6.31
N LYS A 113 -10.07 -6.98 6.89
CA LYS A 113 -9.69 -7.32 8.27
C LYS A 113 -8.28 -7.87 8.41
N ASP A 114 -7.64 -8.18 7.28
CA ASP A 114 -6.33 -8.82 7.22
C ASP A 114 -5.27 -7.80 6.73
N SER A 115 -5.09 -6.75 7.52
CA SER A 115 -4.13 -5.69 7.21
C SER A 115 -2.69 -6.21 7.17
N ASP A 116 -2.34 -7.17 8.02
CA ASP A 116 -0.99 -7.72 8.09
C ASP A 116 -0.60 -8.46 6.81
N SER A 117 -1.52 -9.21 6.21
CA SER A 117 -1.29 -9.84 4.91
C SER A 117 -1.05 -8.83 3.80
N LEU A 118 -1.75 -7.67 3.81
CA LEU A 118 -1.48 -6.60 2.86
C LEU A 118 -0.07 -6.03 3.04
N ILE A 119 0.34 -5.75 4.27
CA ILE A 119 1.69 -5.25 4.57
C ILE A 119 2.74 -6.28 4.14
N GLN A 120 2.52 -7.55 4.43
CA GLN A 120 3.43 -8.62 4.02
C GLN A 120 3.55 -8.70 2.49
N LYS A 121 2.44 -8.62 1.75
CA LYS A 121 2.42 -8.58 0.29
C LYS A 121 3.23 -7.40 -0.25
N LEU A 122 3.00 -6.18 0.28
CA LEU A 122 3.74 -4.98 -0.10
C LEU A 122 5.25 -5.07 0.22
N LYS A 123 5.65 -5.82 1.24
CA LYS A 123 7.06 -6.02 1.58
C LYS A 123 7.76 -7.04 0.67
N THR A 124 7.05 -8.09 0.24
CA THR A 124 7.67 -9.27 -0.39
C THR A 124 7.43 -9.37 -1.89
N GLU A 125 6.44 -8.70 -2.44
CA GLU A 125 6.12 -8.75 -3.86
C GLU A 125 6.50 -7.45 -4.57
N PRO A 126 7.07 -7.52 -5.80
CA PRO A 126 7.38 -6.34 -6.59
C PRO A 126 6.13 -5.51 -6.89
N HIS A 127 6.19 -4.22 -6.63
CA HIS A 127 5.18 -3.24 -7.01
C HIS A 127 5.85 -1.87 -7.21
N GLY A 128 5.10 -0.85 -7.58
CA GLY A 128 5.61 0.51 -7.69
C GLY A 128 5.93 1.14 -6.33
N GLN A 129 6.36 2.40 -6.36
CA GLN A 129 6.73 3.16 -5.15
C GLN A 129 5.58 3.98 -4.56
N HIS A 130 4.48 4.11 -5.30
CA HIS A 130 3.34 4.95 -4.92
C HIS A 130 2.02 4.18 -4.95
N PRO A 131 1.85 3.17 -4.08
CA PRO A 131 0.61 2.40 -4.02
C PRO A 131 -0.56 3.24 -3.51
N LEU A 132 -1.70 3.14 -4.19
CA LEU A 132 -2.99 3.66 -3.75
C LEU A 132 -3.84 2.53 -3.22
N ILE A 133 -4.27 2.64 -1.97
CA ILE A 133 -5.04 1.62 -1.26
C ILE A 133 -6.44 2.14 -0.96
N ALA A 134 -7.49 1.49 -1.47
CA ALA A 134 -8.87 1.71 -1.07
C ALA A 134 -9.32 0.67 -0.06
N TRP A 135 -9.80 1.13 1.11
CA TRP A 135 -10.11 0.23 2.22
C TRP A 135 -11.47 0.53 2.85
N ARG A 136 -11.96 -0.36 3.72
CA ARG A 136 -13.16 -0.07 4.53
C ARG A 136 -12.82 0.88 5.65
N HIS A 137 -13.60 1.95 5.82
CA HIS A 137 -13.33 2.98 6.83
C HIS A 137 -13.16 2.43 8.25
N GLY A 138 -14.00 1.46 8.66
CA GLY A 138 -13.89 0.83 9.97
C GLY A 138 -12.65 -0.03 10.19
N GLU A 139 -11.93 -0.41 9.12
CA GLU A 139 -10.71 -1.22 9.17
C GLU A 139 -9.45 -0.38 8.85
N ILE A 140 -9.60 0.88 8.44
CA ILE A 140 -8.46 1.78 8.21
C ILE A 140 -7.62 1.99 9.48
N PRO A 141 -8.20 2.11 10.69
CA PRO A 141 -7.38 2.20 11.90
C PRO A 141 -6.44 1.00 12.09
N SER A 142 -6.90 -0.21 11.81
CA SER A 142 -6.06 -1.42 11.87
C SER A 142 -4.98 -1.41 10.79
N LEU A 143 -5.33 -0.98 9.56
CA LEU A 143 -4.36 -0.83 8.48
C LEU A 143 -3.28 0.20 8.82
N LEU A 144 -3.64 1.33 9.42
CA LEU A 144 -2.68 2.35 9.86
C LEU A 144 -1.71 1.80 10.91
N ARG A 145 -2.20 1.03 11.90
CA ARG A 145 -1.35 0.38 12.89
C ARG A 145 -0.39 -0.63 12.26
N ALA A 146 -0.85 -1.40 11.26
CA ALA A 146 -0.01 -2.34 10.54
C ALA A 146 1.14 -1.65 9.78
N PHE A 147 0.94 -0.39 9.32
CA PHE A 147 2.01 0.47 8.79
C PHE A 147 2.87 1.14 9.87
N GLY A 148 2.55 0.97 11.17
CA GLY A 148 3.24 1.66 12.28
C GLY A 148 2.73 3.08 12.56
N ALA A 149 1.62 3.51 11.96
CA ALA A 149 1.01 4.81 12.23
C ALA A 149 0.06 4.74 13.43
N SER A 150 -0.08 5.88 14.16
CA SER A 150 -1.10 6.02 15.21
C SER A 150 -2.40 6.58 14.60
N PRO A 151 -3.49 5.81 14.58
CA PRO A 151 -4.79 6.31 14.11
C PRO A 151 -5.27 7.53 14.91
N GLU A 152 -4.97 7.59 16.20
CA GLU A 152 -5.40 8.65 17.12
C GLU A 152 -4.80 10.02 16.74
N LYS A 153 -3.64 10.04 16.05
CA LYS A 153 -3.01 11.26 15.53
C LYS A 153 -3.57 11.70 14.19
N LEU A 154 -4.18 10.79 13.44
CA LEU A 154 -4.63 11.01 12.06
C LEU A 154 -6.15 11.13 11.95
N LEU A 155 -6.90 10.48 12.83
CA LEU A 155 -8.35 10.34 12.77
C LEU A 155 -9.00 10.84 14.07
N PRO A 156 -10.18 11.46 14.03
CA PRO A 156 -10.92 11.81 15.21
C PRO A 156 -11.21 10.56 16.06
N ASN A 157 -10.82 10.60 17.34
CA ASN A 157 -10.95 9.46 18.26
C ASN A 157 -10.39 8.13 17.71
N GLY A 158 -9.38 8.21 16.82
CA GLY A 158 -8.77 7.03 16.18
C GLY A 158 -9.67 6.32 15.17
N GLN A 159 -10.79 6.91 14.75
CA GLN A 159 -11.77 6.31 13.85
C GLN A 159 -12.01 7.19 12.62
N TRP A 160 -12.26 6.56 11.47
CA TRP A 160 -12.66 7.27 10.27
C TRP A 160 -14.18 7.51 10.31
N PRO A 161 -14.66 8.78 10.30
CA PRO A 161 -16.09 9.07 10.40
C PRO A 161 -16.89 8.53 9.21
N ASP A 162 -18.11 8.06 9.47
CA ASP A 162 -18.95 7.39 8.47
C ASP A 162 -19.34 8.28 7.29
N GLU A 163 -19.45 9.59 7.51
CA GLU A 163 -19.88 10.58 6.52
C GLU A 163 -18.72 11.16 5.69
N ILE A 164 -17.47 10.92 6.07
CA ILE A 164 -16.31 11.50 5.42
C ILE A 164 -15.77 10.57 4.34
N PHE A 165 -15.71 11.05 3.08
CA PHE A 165 -15.23 10.30 1.92
C PHE A 165 -14.06 10.98 1.20
N ASP A 166 -13.71 12.19 1.58
CA ASP A 166 -12.74 13.05 0.89
C ASP A 166 -11.36 13.12 1.57
N TRP A 167 -11.03 12.19 2.46
CA TRP A 167 -9.70 12.16 3.03
C TRP A 167 -8.76 11.26 2.24
N VAL A 168 -7.49 11.68 2.19
CA VAL A 168 -6.35 10.85 1.81
C VAL A 168 -5.38 10.82 2.98
N ILE A 169 -4.95 9.65 3.39
CA ILE A 169 -3.81 9.49 4.31
C ILE A 169 -2.59 9.17 3.47
N ILE A 170 -1.51 9.90 3.72
CA ILE A 170 -0.23 9.78 3.06
C ILE A 170 0.77 9.26 4.08
N LEU A 171 1.38 8.12 3.78
CA LEU A 171 2.42 7.49 4.60
C LEU A 171 3.73 7.50 3.82
N ASN A 172 4.80 8.04 4.40
CA ASN A 172 6.13 7.93 3.84
C ASN A 172 6.89 6.84 4.58
N ILE A 173 7.45 5.90 3.83
CA ILE A 173 8.21 4.76 4.32
C ILE A 173 9.67 5.00 4.00
N GLY A 174 10.54 4.82 4.99
CA GLY A 174 11.98 4.99 4.87
C GLY A 174 12.69 3.83 4.17
N PRO A 175 14.01 3.98 3.98
CA PRO A 175 14.83 2.95 3.32
C PRO A 175 14.91 1.63 4.11
N ASP A 176 14.62 1.66 5.40
CA ASP A 176 14.53 0.50 6.28
C ASP A 176 13.13 -0.18 6.25
N GLY A 177 12.19 0.36 5.43
CA GLY A 177 10.83 -0.12 5.36
C GLY A 177 9.95 0.27 6.55
N GLN A 178 10.41 1.22 7.40
CA GLN A 178 9.64 1.73 8.53
C GLN A 178 8.95 3.05 8.19
N LEU A 179 7.85 3.34 8.85
CA LEU A 179 7.14 4.59 8.70
C LEU A 179 7.99 5.77 9.20
N THR A 180 8.22 6.76 8.35
CA THR A 180 8.93 8.00 8.71
C THR A 180 8.00 9.17 8.96
N SER A 181 6.88 9.23 8.25
CA SER A 181 5.86 10.25 8.49
C SER A 181 4.48 9.80 8.02
N ALA A 182 3.45 10.37 8.63
CA ALA A 182 2.06 10.15 8.25
C ALA A 182 1.29 11.47 8.35
N LYS A 183 0.47 11.77 7.35
CA LYS A 183 -0.45 12.91 7.37
C LYS A 183 -1.79 12.56 6.73
N ARG A 184 -2.83 13.26 7.15
CA ARG A 184 -4.14 13.26 6.52
C ARG A 184 -4.37 14.59 5.82
N ILE A 185 -4.91 14.54 4.62
CA ILE A 185 -5.33 15.73 3.87
C ILE A 185 -6.77 15.58 3.39
N HIS A 186 -7.40 16.68 3.00
CA HIS A 186 -8.66 16.67 2.28
C HIS A 186 -8.41 16.70 0.78
N GLN A 187 -9.20 15.91 0.03
CA GLN A 187 -9.20 15.97 -1.42
C GLN A 187 -9.80 17.30 -1.89
N SER A 188 -9.15 17.96 -2.86
CA SER A 188 -9.73 19.13 -3.53
C SER A 188 -10.81 18.75 -4.57
N LEU A 189 -11.12 17.46 -4.67
CA LEU A 189 -12.07 16.89 -5.62
C LEU A 189 -13.48 17.43 -5.40
N LYS A 190 -14.05 18.10 -6.40
CA LYS A 190 -15.44 18.56 -6.38
C LYS A 190 -16.34 17.55 -7.08
N LEU A 191 -17.29 16.99 -6.35
CA LEU A 191 -18.40 16.24 -6.94
C LEU A 191 -19.41 17.26 -7.47
N THR A 192 -19.39 17.52 -8.79
CA THR A 192 -20.41 18.37 -9.42
C THR A 192 -21.75 17.63 -9.36
N GLY A 193 -22.73 18.20 -8.64
CA GLY A 193 -24.10 17.66 -8.50
C GLY A 193 -24.53 17.32 -7.07
N SER A 194 -23.68 17.40 -6.07
CA SER A 194 -24.10 17.42 -4.68
C SER A 194 -24.42 18.86 -4.30
N THR A 195 -25.69 19.23 -4.37
CA THR A 195 -26.23 20.40 -3.66
C THR A 195 -26.08 20.15 -2.15
N PRO A 196 -25.68 21.16 -1.37
CA PRO A 196 -25.55 21.05 0.08
C PRO A 196 -26.84 20.67 0.77
#